data_b0e8960c546a63f4710b9c3815a1386a
#
_entry.id   b0e8960c546a63f4710b9c3815a1386a
#
_cell.length_a   1.000
_cell.length_b   1.000
_cell.length_c   1.000
_cell.angle_alpha   90.00
_cell.angle_beta   90.00
_cell.angle_gamma   90.00
#
_symmetry.space_group_name_H-M   'P 1'
#
loop_
_entity.id
_entity.type
_entity.pdbx_description
1 polymer ?
#
loop_
_entity_poly.entity_id
_entity_poly.type
_entity_poly.pdbx_seq_one_letter_code
_entity_poly.pdbx_strand_id
1 'polypeptide(L)'
;MAKFKFYLEKEGDGTELVLNYDNSTSELRYENGDIVIPQDTFRDWQPFYKMNAGKRNLTKIKIQLGLKCNYSCEYCSQRFVPRNPNDTFIHEEEGETAQEIAEFIKKFDNVSIGEELKFELWGGEPFLYFEKMQMVTEQLHKKYPKATFSVITNGSLLNQEIIDFIQKYKFSVSISHDGIGQKTRGQDPLEDADKKKWLFKLRNLLVPDNRFSVNAMIHKNNDSRLEVQKWMINNFGMIAIGEGGTVDAYDEGGASMSWQSEEEHIGYRRKAFREIMNRKINQFSILNQKLEHFITSLKEQRPSSSLGQKCSMDRPDNMSVDLNGNVTTCQNVTASSHNPDGMSHSIGHMDDLESVNIKTGTHWSDREECP
;
A
#
# COMPACT_ATOMS: atom_id res chain seq x y z
N MET A 1 22.05 -7.78 -14.27
CA MET A 1 20.79 -7.19 -14.76
C MET A 1 20.06 -8.25 -15.57
N ALA A 2 18.80 -8.50 -15.27
CA ALA A 2 18.10 -9.66 -15.81
C ALA A 2 17.54 -9.39 -17.20
N LYS A 3 17.77 -10.35 -18.09
CA LYS A 3 17.10 -10.43 -19.39
C LYS A 3 16.04 -11.52 -19.33
N PHE A 4 14.85 -11.20 -19.77
CA PHE A 4 13.72 -12.12 -19.73
C PHE A 4 13.32 -12.49 -21.16
N LYS A 5 12.99 -13.76 -21.37
CA LYS A 5 12.45 -14.27 -22.62
C LYS A 5 11.00 -14.62 -22.42
N PHE A 6 10.11 -14.01 -23.18
CA PHE A 6 8.69 -14.28 -23.15
C PHE A 6 8.27 -15.08 -24.36
N TYR A 7 7.43 -16.07 -24.13
CA TYR A 7 6.79 -16.87 -25.14
C TYR A 7 5.30 -16.56 -25.09
N LEU A 8 4.79 -15.93 -26.13
CA LEU A 8 3.39 -15.55 -26.26
C LEU A 8 2.78 -16.37 -27.40
N GLU A 9 1.67 -17.01 -27.11
CA GLU A 9 0.87 -17.69 -28.13
C GLU A 9 -0.08 -16.67 -28.77
N LYS A 10 -0.04 -16.55 -30.09
CA LYS A 10 -0.92 -15.65 -30.83
C LYS A 10 -2.34 -16.23 -30.87
N GLU A 11 -3.31 -15.45 -30.47
CA GLU A 11 -4.71 -15.88 -30.44
C GLU A 11 -5.19 -16.20 -31.86
N GLY A 12 -5.55 -17.46 -32.08
CA GLY A 12 -6.22 -17.92 -33.32
C GLY A 12 -5.43 -18.82 -34.24
N ASP A 13 -4.10 -18.83 -34.21
CA ASP A 13 -3.29 -19.69 -35.09
C ASP A 13 -2.21 -20.52 -34.38
N GLY A 14 -2.09 -20.36 -33.06
CA GLY A 14 -1.11 -21.11 -32.27
C GLY A 14 0.35 -20.69 -32.53
N THR A 15 0.58 -19.62 -33.28
CA THR A 15 1.93 -19.15 -33.57
C THR A 15 2.57 -18.59 -32.28
N GLU A 16 3.73 -19.14 -31.93
CA GLU A 16 4.52 -18.67 -30.82
C GLU A 16 5.27 -17.37 -31.19
N LEU A 17 5.09 -16.31 -30.40
CA LEU A 17 5.83 -15.08 -30.50
C LEU A 17 6.87 -15.03 -29.38
N VAL A 18 8.14 -14.91 -29.74
CA VAL A 18 9.24 -14.80 -28.79
C VAL A 18 9.65 -13.35 -28.65
N LEU A 19 9.60 -12.85 -27.42
CA LEU A 19 10.03 -11.50 -27.08
C LEU A 19 11.16 -11.53 -26.04
N ASN A 20 12.14 -10.68 -26.23
CA ASN A 20 13.24 -10.48 -25.29
C ASN A 20 13.07 -9.13 -24.59
N TYR A 21 13.01 -9.13 -23.26
CA TYR A 21 12.93 -7.93 -22.45
C TYR A 21 14.20 -7.74 -21.63
N ASP A 22 14.79 -6.56 -21.74
CA ASP A 22 15.93 -6.14 -20.93
C ASP A 22 15.45 -5.17 -19.84
N ASN A 23 15.49 -5.63 -18.59
CA ASN A 23 15.02 -4.85 -17.44
C ASN A 23 15.91 -3.61 -17.15
N SER A 24 17.15 -3.61 -17.62
CA SER A 24 18.07 -2.49 -17.40
C SER A 24 17.79 -1.30 -18.30
N THR A 25 17.33 -1.57 -19.52
CA THR A 25 17.03 -0.55 -20.53
C THR A 25 15.52 -0.35 -20.71
N SER A 26 14.68 -1.21 -20.14
CA SER A 26 13.24 -1.30 -20.42
C SER A 26 12.92 -1.50 -21.90
N GLU A 27 13.78 -2.20 -22.62
CA GLU A 27 13.56 -2.51 -24.02
C GLU A 27 12.88 -3.86 -24.19
N LEU A 28 11.84 -3.91 -25.00
CA LEU A 28 11.19 -5.12 -25.46
C LEU A 28 11.49 -5.32 -26.94
N ARG A 29 12.11 -6.44 -27.30
CA ARG A 29 12.55 -6.74 -28.66
C ARG A 29 11.96 -8.05 -29.15
N TYR A 30 11.70 -8.11 -30.44
CA TYR A 30 11.48 -9.36 -31.14
C TYR A 30 12.77 -10.21 -31.14
N GLU A 31 12.66 -11.48 -31.50
CA GLU A 31 13.80 -12.39 -31.57
C GLU A 31 14.84 -11.93 -32.61
N ASN A 32 14.43 -11.26 -33.67
CA ASN A 32 15.30 -10.66 -34.68
C ASN A 32 16.01 -9.38 -34.22
N GLY A 33 15.72 -8.91 -33.00
CA GLY A 33 16.32 -7.72 -32.41
C GLY A 33 15.57 -6.40 -32.61
N ASP A 34 14.51 -6.39 -33.43
CA ASP A 34 13.70 -5.19 -33.65
C ASP A 34 12.95 -4.79 -32.38
N ILE A 35 12.82 -3.49 -32.14
CA ILE A 35 12.08 -2.96 -30.99
C ILE A 35 10.57 -3.16 -31.21
N VAL A 36 9.90 -3.78 -30.21
CA VAL A 36 8.46 -4.02 -30.27
C VAL A 36 7.65 -2.74 -30.08
N ILE A 37 8.08 -1.89 -29.14
CA ILE A 37 7.45 -0.60 -28.84
C ILE A 37 8.50 0.49 -29.03
N PRO A 38 8.33 1.39 -30.02
CA PRO A 38 9.21 2.50 -30.22
C PRO A 38 9.23 3.41 -28.99
N GLN A 39 10.39 3.94 -28.69
CA GLN A 39 10.58 4.91 -27.61
C GLN A 39 9.89 6.24 -28.00
N ASP A 40 9.03 6.74 -27.10
CA ASP A 40 8.39 8.05 -27.27
C ASP A 40 9.25 9.18 -26.70
N THR A 41 9.80 8.95 -25.50
CA THR A 41 10.60 9.94 -24.77
C THR A 41 11.73 9.28 -24.02
N PHE A 42 12.89 9.90 -24.05
CA PHE A 42 14.00 9.52 -23.18
C PHE A 42 14.00 10.41 -21.93
N ARG A 43 14.16 9.80 -20.77
CA ARG A 43 14.30 10.52 -19.50
C ARG A 43 15.60 10.07 -18.81
N ASP A 44 16.38 11.05 -18.36
CA ASP A 44 17.51 10.78 -17.47
C ASP A 44 16.99 10.53 -16.05
N TRP A 45 16.92 9.25 -15.66
CA TRP A 45 16.42 8.84 -14.38
C TRP A 45 17.54 8.85 -13.33
N GLN A 46 17.27 9.50 -12.19
CA GLN A 46 18.17 9.49 -11.04
C GLN A 46 17.56 8.72 -9.88
N PRO A 47 18.34 7.84 -9.20
CA PRO A 47 17.85 7.10 -8.05
C PRO A 47 17.41 8.01 -6.89
N PHE A 48 16.20 7.82 -6.34
CA PHE A 48 15.69 8.61 -5.23
C PHE A 48 16.52 8.52 -3.96
N TYR A 49 17.18 7.39 -3.71
CA TYR A 49 18.01 7.20 -2.52
C TYR A 49 19.24 8.12 -2.49
N LYS A 50 19.61 8.73 -3.62
CA LYS A 50 20.68 9.75 -3.72
C LYS A 50 20.16 11.16 -3.41
N MET A 51 18.82 11.33 -3.29
CA MET A 51 18.26 12.61 -2.94
C MET A 51 18.52 12.91 -1.47
N ASN A 52 19.08 14.08 -1.17
CA ASN A 52 19.23 14.53 0.21
C ASN A 52 17.86 14.63 0.89
N ALA A 53 17.79 14.16 2.12
CA ALA A 53 16.61 14.32 2.99
C ALA A 53 16.37 15.79 3.42
N GLY A 54 17.16 16.72 2.89
CA GLY A 54 17.01 18.16 3.15
C GLY A 54 15.63 18.66 2.77
N LYS A 55 15.17 19.69 3.39
CA LYS A 55 13.87 20.38 3.32
C LYS A 55 12.77 19.62 2.60
N ARG A 56 12.13 18.72 3.33
CA ARG A 56 10.98 17.95 2.84
C ARG A 56 9.75 18.84 2.78
N ASN A 57 9.11 18.92 1.63
CA ASN A 57 7.73 19.37 1.55
C ASN A 57 6.84 18.13 1.61
N LEU A 58 6.30 17.83 2.77
CA LEU A 58 5.47 16.65 2.95
C LEU A 58 4.14 16.81 2.23
N THR A 59 3.81 15.84 1.41
CA THR A 59 2.52 15.73 0.72
C THR A 59 1.67 14.61 1.31
N LYS A 60 2.29 13.65 2.02
CA LYS A 60 1.57 12.56 2.65
C LYS A 60 2.12 12.26 4.05
N ILE A 61 1.22 12.25 5.02
CA ILE A 61 1.53 11.89 6.40
C ILE A 61 0.61 10.76 6.83
N LYS A 62 1.22 9.66 7.29
CA LYS A 62 0.52 8.53 7.86
C LYS A 62 0.59 8.60 9.37
N ILE A 63 -0.56 8.62 10.02
CA ILE A 63 -0.66 8.73 11.48
C ILE A 63 -1.15 7.40 12.03
N GLN A 64 -0.32 6.75 12.84
CA GLN A 64 -0.66 5.52 13.53
C GLN A 64 -1.44 5.83 14.80
N LEU A 65 -2.68 5.32 14.87
CA LEU A 65 -3.58 5.50 16.03
C LEU A 65 -3.40 4.42 17.11
N GLY A 66 -2.81 3.30 16.72
CA GLY A 66 -2.60 2.09 17.52
C GLY A 66 -2.65 0.84 16.66
N LEU A 67 -2.22 -0.31 17.20
CA LEU A 67 -2.09 -1.56 16.44
C LEU A 67 -3.12 -2.65 16.80
N LYS A 68 -4.07 -2.38 17.69
CA LYS A 68 -5.18 -3.32 17.94
C LYS A 68 -6.02 -3.53 16.69
N CYS A 69 -6.39 -4.78 16.47
CA CYS A 69 -7.31 -5.16 15.39
C CYS A 69 -8.31 -6.18 15.91
N ASN A 70 -9.54 -6.09 15.44
CA ASN A 70 -10.59 -7.07 15.71
C ASN A 70 -10.57 -8.25 14.74
N TYR A 71 -9.64 -8.27 13.76
CA TYR A 71 -9.34 -9.40 12.91
C TYR A 71 -7.97 -9.97 13.25
N SER A 72 -7.75 -11.25 12.91
CA SER A 72 -6.47 -11.95 13.05
C SER A 72 -6.05 -12.59 11.74
N CYS A 73 -5.90 -11.74 10.71
CA CYS A 73 -5.46 -12.21 9.39
C CYS A 73 -4.18 -13.04 9.51
N GLU A 74 -4.19 -14.25 8.94
CA GLU A 74 -3.09 -15.22 9.07
C GLU A 74 -1.75 -14.69 8.55
N TYR A 75 -1.79 -13.79 7.56
CA TYR A 75 -0.62 -13.17 6.94
C TYR A 75 -0.29 -11.76 7.47
N CYS A 76 -0.94 -11.29 8.53
CA CYS A 76 -0.76 -9.90 8.98
C CYS A 76 0.63 -9.66 9.56
N SER A 77 1.41 -8.80 8.93
CA SER A 77 2.76 -8.44 9.40
C SER A 77 2.77 -7.78 10.77
N GLN A 78 1.67 -7.12 11.17
CA GLN A 78 1.57 -6.49 12.49
C GLN A 78 1.50 -7.50 13.66
N ARG A 79 1.29 -8.79 13.37
CA ARG A 79 1.38 -9.87 14.37
C ARG A 79 2.78 -10.04 14.94
N PHE A 80 3.80 -9.58 14.20
CA PHE A 80 5.22 -9.68 14.59
C PHE A 80 5.76 -8.44 15.26
N VAL A 81 4.98 -7.38 15.34
CA VAL A 81 5.32 -6.27 16.23
C VAL A 81 5.36 -6.87 17.64
N PRO A 82 6.53 -6.83 18.35
CA PRO A 82 6.69 -7.53 19.60
C PRO A 82 5.58 -7.15 20.57
N ARG A 83 4.77 -8.14 20.91
CA ARG A 83 3.81 -8.04 22.01
C ARG A 83 4.51 -8.53 23.27
N ASN A 84 5.63 -7.90 23.62
CA ASN A 84 6.22 -8.15 24.91
C ASN A 84 5.18 -7.75 25.96
N PRO A 85 4.80 -8.62 26.90
CA PRO A 85 3.90 -8.26 28.01
C PRO A 85 4.40 -7.07 28.82
N ASN A 86 5.72 -6.78 28.74
CA ASN A 86 6.38 -5.62 29.36
C ASN A 86 6.58 -4.44 28.39
N ASP A 87 6.39 -4.64 27.06
CA ASP A 87 6.19 -3.55 26.13
C ASP A 87 4.75 -3.10 26.34
N THR A 88 4.55 -2.23 27.26
CA THR A 88 3.39 -1.35 27.21
C THR A 88 3.38 -0.82 25.79
N PHE A 89 2.31 -1.12 25.03
CA PHE A 89 2.07 -0.45 23.76
C PHE A 89 1.83 1.03 24.08
N ILE A 90 2.91 1.75 24.30
CA ILE A 90 2.90 3.15 24.72
C ILE A 90 1.96 3.95 23.85
N HIS A 91 1.96 3.66 22.53
CA HIS A 91 1.07 4.34 21.58
C HIS A 91 -0.41 3.90 21.63
N GLU A 92 -0.79 2.85 22.36
CA GLU A 92 -2.21 2.57 22.60
C GLU A 92 -2.76 3.46 23.71
N GLU A 93 -1.88 3.94 24.59
CA GLU A 93 -2.19 4.88 25.66
C GLU A 93 -2.00 6.34 25.23
N GLU A 94 -1.28 6.58 24.11
CA GLU A 94 -1.03 7.90 23.57
C GLU A 94 -2.27 8.47 22.86
N GLY A 95 -2.47 9.77 23.01
CA GLY A 95 -3.58 10.48 22.39
C GLY A 95 -4.95 10.09 22.97
N GLU A 96 -5.00 9.68 24.23
CA GLU A 96 -6.26 9.40 24.95
C GLU A 96 -6.98 10.70 25.31
N THR A 97 -6.24 11.81 25.45
CA THR A 97 -6.80 13.09 25.85
C THR A 97 -6.74 14.11 24.71
N ALA A 98 -7.69 15.05 24.73
CA ALA A 98 -7.68 16.19 23.80
C ALA A 98 -6.41 17.03 23.92
N GLN A 99 -5.79 17.09 25.12
CA GLN A 99 -4.54 17.81 25.33
C GLN A 99 -3.35 17.13 24.67
N GLU A 100 -3.20 15.82 24.81
CA GLU A 100 -2.14 15.04 24.15
C GLU A 100 -2.24 15.14 22.61
N ILE A 101 -3.46 15.04 22.09
CA ILE A 101 -3.69 15.26 20.66
C ILE A 101 -3.31 16.70 20.25
N ALA A 102 -3.64 17.70 21.06
CA ALA A 102 -3.26 19.09 20.76
C ALA A 102 -1.73 19.29 20.79
N GLU A 103 -1.03 18.63 21.68
CA GLU A 103 0.44 18.64 21.74
C GLU A 103 1.06 17.93 20.51
N PHE A 104 0.52 16.80 20.12
CA PHE A 104 0.92 16.14 18.88
C PHE A 104 0.71 17.06 17.66
N ILE A 105 -0.45 17.74 17.57
CA ILE A 105 -0.74 18.62 16.43
C ILE A 105 0.18 19.86 16.41
N LYS A 106 0.65 20.34 17.55
CA LYS A 106 1.65 21.44 17.59
C LYS A 106 2.97 21.05 16.93
N LYS A 107 3.38 19.77 17.00
CA LYS A 107 4.61 19.30 16.36
C LYS A 107 4.63 19.54 14.85
N PHE A 108 3.45 19.66 14.23
CA PHE A 108 3.35 20.02 12.81
C PHE A 108 3.74 21.47 12.49
N ASP A 109 3.94 22.34 13.49
CA ASP A 109 4.46 23.69 13.26
C ASP A 109 5.89 23.69 12.71
N ASN A 110 6.63 22.61 12.97
CA ASN A 110 8.00 22.41 12.51
C ASN A 110 8.08 21.69 11.15
N VAL A 111 6.95 21.32 10.57
CA VAL A 111 6.89 20.50 9.35
C VAL A 111 6.66 21.38 8.14
N SER A 112 7.55 21.29 7.15
CA SER A 112 7.29 21.89 5.84
C SER A 112 6.31 21.04 5.06
N ILE A 113 5.20 21.64 4.66
CA ILE A 113 4.06 20.97 4.03
C ILE A 113 3.90 21.47 2.60
N GLY A 114 3.69 20.53 1.66
CA GLY A 114 3.35 20.81 0.29
C GLY A 114 1.92 21.33 0.11
N GLU A 115 1.62 21.81 -1.08
CA GLU A 115 0.29 22.39 -1.39
C GLU A 115 -0.84 21.36 -1.28
N GLU A 116 -0.59 20.11 -1.65
CA GLU A 116 -1.54 19.01 -1.57
C GLU A 116 -1.16 18.08 -0.42
N LEU A 117 -1.73 18.32 0.76
CA LEU A 117 -1.49 17.50 1.94
C LEU A 117 -2.55 16.43 2.10
N LYS A 118 -2.10 15.19 2.29
CA LYS A 118 -2.95 14.05 2.60
C LYS A 118 -2.57 13.43 3.93
N PHE A 119 -3.53 13.29 4.83
CA PHE A 119 -3.41 12.49 6.04
C PHE A 119 -4.04 11.11 5.81
N GLU A 120 -3.29 10.06 6.13
CA GLU A 120 -3.78 8.69 6.15
C GLU A 120 -3.78 8.18 7.58
N LEU A 121 -4.97 7.97 8.14
CA LEU A 121 -5.12 7.47 9.48
C LEU A 121 -5.01 5.95 9.46
N TRP A 122 -4.09 5.42 10.25
CA TRP A 122 -3.66 4.04 10.21
C TRP A 122 -3.76 3.38 11.59
N GLY A 123 -3.86 2.06 11.60
CA GLY A 123 -3.87 1.25 12.80
C GLY A 123 -3.94 -0.23 12.47
N GLY A 124 -4.13 -1.08 13.46
CA GLY A 124 -4.56 -2.46 13.23
C GLY A 124 -5.92 -2.47 12.52
N GLU A 125 -6.96 -1.99 13.23
CA GLU A 125 -8.22 -1.55 12.66
C GLU A 125 -8.49 -0.12 13.14
N PRO A 126 -8.41 0.89 12.27
CA PRO A 126 -8.50 2.30 12.68
C PRO A 126 -9.80 2.68 13.40
N PHE A 127 -10.92 2.04 13.07
CA PHE A 127 -12.20 2.34 13.74
C PHE A 127 -12.35 1.74 15.14
N LEU A 128 -11.39 0.93 15.62
CA LEU A 128 -11.28 0.64 17.05
C LEU A 128 -10.83 1.86 17.87
N TYR A 129 -10.20 2.84 17.22
CA TYR A 129 -9.71 4.08 17.80
C TYR A 129 -10.54 5.29 17.33
N PHE A 130 -11.85 5.10 17.17
CA PHE A 130 -12.70 6.10 16.52
C PHE A 130 -12.69 7.45 17.26
N GLU A 131 -12.72 7.45 18.57
CA GLU A 131 -12.63 8.69 19.37
C GLU A 131 -11.30 9.45 19.16
N LYS A 132 -10.17 8.73 19.13
CA LYS A 132 -8.86 9.31 18.78
C LYS A 132 -8.87 9.86 17.36
N MET A 133 -9.42 9.10 16.43
CA MET A 133 -9.54 9.49 15.02
C MET A 133 -10.34 10.80 14.88
N GLN A 134 -11.45 10.95 15.62
CA GLN A 134 -12.24 12.16 15.63
C GLN A 134 -11.41 13.36 16.12
N MET A 135 -10.77 13.24 17.29
CA MET A 135 -9.96 14.32 17.87
C MET A 135 -8.80 14.74 16.94
N VAL A 136 -8.06 13.78 16.38
CA VAL A 136 -6.95 14.05 15.45
C VAL A 136 -7.46 14.72 14.18
N THR A 137 -8.53 14.20 13.59
CA THR A 137 -9.08 14.75 12.33
C THR A 137 -9.61 16.16 12.52
N GLU A 138 -10.33 16.43 13.58
CA GLU A 138 -10.89 17.77 13.87
C GLU A 138 -9.80 18.82 14.00
N GLN A 139 -8.74 18.52 14.75
CA GLN A 139 -7.64 19.44 14.95
C GLN A 139 -6.80 19.62 13.69
N LEU A 140 -6.53 18.54 12.93
CA LEU A 140 -5.82 18.62 11.64
C LEU A 140 -6.64 19.39 10.61
N HIS A 141 -7.94 19.17 10.53
CA HIS A 141 -8.80 19.89 9.61
C HIS A 141 -8.87 21.40 9.92
N LYS A 142 -8.89 21.75 11.21
CA LYS A 142 -8.82 23.14 11.66
C LYS A 142 -7.49 23.79 11.26
N LYS A 143 -6.37 23.09 11.41
CA LYS A 143 -5.03 23.57 11.08
C LYS A 143 -4.76 23.61 9.59
N TYR A 144 -5.25 22.60 8.85
CA TYR A 144 -5.07 22.40 7.41
C TYR A 144 -6.41 22.19 6.70
N PRO A 145 -7.19 23.23 6.47
CA PRO A 145 -8.55 23.11 5.93
C PRO A 145 -8.64 22.51 4.51
N LYS A 146 -7.54 22.59 3.76
CA LYS A 146 -7.45 22.02 2.41
C LYS A 146 -6.91 20.57 2.38
N ALA A 147 -6.45 20.06 3.52
CA ALA A 147 -5.92 18.70 3.57
C ALA A 147 -7.02 17.67 3.30
N THR A 148 -6.63 16.58 2.65
CA THR A 148 -7.50 15.43 2.42
C THR A 148 -7.20 14.32 3.42
N PHE A 149 -8.21 13.50 3.71
CA PHE A 149 -8.10 12.41 4.66
C PHE A 149 -8.36 11.07 3.99
N SER A 150 -7.69 10.03 4.44
CA SER A 150 -7.96 8.67 4.01
C SER A 150 -7.80 7.68 5.15
N VAL A 151 -8.49 6.55 5.02
CA VAL A 151 -8.43 5.44 5.96
C VAL A 151 -8.55 4.12 5.21
N ILE A 152 -7.81 3.11 5.69
CA ILE A 152 -7.94 1.72 5.26
C ILE A 152 -8.53 0.93 6.42
N THR A 153 -9.64 0.22 6.18
CA THR A 153 -10.38 -0.52 7.22
C THR A 153 -10.81 -1.89 6.72
N ASN A 154 -11.03 -2.83 7.62
CA ASN A 154 -11.68 -4.09 7.29
C ASN A 154 -13.20 -3.97 7.10
N GLY A 155 -13.79 -2.82 7.39
CA GLY A 155 -15.20 -2.50 7.18
C GLY A 155 -16.18 -3.13 8.18
N SER A 156 -15.70 -3.89 9.16
CA SER A 156 -16.57 -4.64 10.08
C SER A 156 -17.21 -3.79 11.18
N LEU A 157 -16.67 -2.59 11.44
CA LEU A 157 -17.12 -1.68 12.51
C LEU A 157 -17.97 -0.51 11.99
N LEU A 158 -18.24 -0.47 10.70
CA LEU A 158 -19.03 0.61 10.09
C LEU A 158 -20.40 0.72 10.74
N ASN A 159 -20.79 1.95 11.05
CA ASN A 159 -22.10 2.32 11.57
C ASN A 159 -22.48 3.72 11.07
N GLN A 160 -23.63 4.25 11.50
CA GLN A 160 -24.09 5.57 11.04
C GLN A 160 -23.14 6.69 11.44
N GLU A 161 -22.65 6.68 12.67
CA GLU A 161 -21.78 7.72 13.20
C GLU A 161 -20.45 7.80 12.42
N ILE A 162 -19.84 6.65 12.15
CA ILE A 162 -18.61 6.55 11.32
C ILE A 162 -18.87 7.08 9.91
N ILE A 163 -20.01 6.74 9.31
CA ILE A 163 -20.35 7.20 7.96
C ILE A 163 -20.55 8.72 7.93
N ASP A 164 -21.24 9.29 8.92
CA ASP A 164 -21.44 10.73 9.03
C ASP A 164 -20.11 11.48 9.20
N PHE A 165 -19.20 10.93 9.99
CA PHE A 165 -17.85 11.44 10.17
C PHE A 165 -17.05 11.40 8.86
N ILE A 166 -17.06 10.27 8.15
CA ILE A 166 -16.41 10.10 6.84
C ILE A 166 -16.91 11.13 5.83
N GLN A 167 -18.21 11.39 5.83
CA GLN A 167 -18.82 12.40 4.97
C GLN A 167 -18.42 13.81 5.37
N LYS A 168 -18.52 14.14 6.67
CA LYS A 168 -18.20 15.46 7.21
C LYS A 168 -16.79 15.92 6.80
N TYR A 169 -15.81 15.03 6.91
CA TYR A 169 -14.40 15.32 6.62
C TYR A 169 -13.94 14.84 5.24
N LYS A 170 -14.85 14.39 4.41
CA LYS A 170 -14.59 13.94 3.03
C LYS A 170 -13.49 12.88 2.90
N PHE A 171 -13.47 11.92 3.82
CA PHE A 171 -12.51 10.82 3.76
C PHE A 171 -12.60 10.03 2.46
N SER A 172 -11.45 9.62 1.92
CA SER A 172 -11.35 8.49 1.01
C SER A 172 -11.20 7.21 1.82
N VAL A 173 -11.98 6.19 1.50
CA VAL A 173 -12.00 4.93 2.25
C VAL A 173 -11.60 3.79 1.34
N SER A 174 -10.67 2.97 1.80
CA SER A 174 -10.33 1.70 1.18
C SER A 174 -10.74 0.55 2.09
N ILE A 175 -11.53 -0.36 1.57
CA ILE A 175 -11.94 -1.57 2.29
C ILE A 175 -10.93 -2.67 2.01
N SER A 176 -10.38 -3.23 3.06
CA SER A 176 -9.51 -4.41 2.96
C SER A 176 -10.36 -5.67 2.84
N HIS A 177 -10.40 -6.25 1.63
CA HIS A 177 -11.17 -7.46 1.36
C HIS A 177 -10.49 -8.31 0.29
N ASP A 178 -10.25 -9.58 0.57
CA ASP A 178 -9.48 -10.46 -0.31
C ASP A 178 -10.35 -11.22 -1.33
N GLY A 179 -11.62 -10.86 -1.45
CA GLY A 179 -12.53 -11.53 -2.36
C GLY A 179 -12.72 -12.99 -1.99
N ILE A 180 -12.42 -13.91 -2.91
CA ILE A 180 -12.48 -15.36 -2.67
C ILE A 180 -11.57 -15.82 -1.54
N GLY A 181 -10.51 -15.08 -1.22
CA GLY A 181 -9.55 -15.36 -0.16
C GLY A 181 -9.94 -14.82 1.22
N GLN A 182 -11.12 -14.21 1.39
CA GLN A 182 -11.50 -13.50 2.60
C GLN A 182 -11.40 -14.32 3.90
N LYS A 183 -11.56 -15.62 3.83
CA LYS A 183 -11.49 -16.52 5.00
C LYS A 183 -10.15 -16.43 5.74
N THR A 184 -9.06 -16.10 5.05
CA THR A 184 -7.73 -15.93 5.64
C THR A 184 -7.61 -14.66 6.49
N ARG A 185 -8.51 -13.70 6.30
CA ARG A 185 -8.57 -12.48 7.11
C ARG A 185 -9.41 -12.64 8.36
N GLY A 186 -10.53 -13.35 8.24
CA GLY A 186 -11.52 -13.50 9.30
C GLY A 186 -12.94 -13.50 8.74
N GLN A 187 -13.90 -13.11 9.55
CA GLN A 187 -15.30 -13.08 9.14
C GLN A 187 -15.52 -12.13 7.95
N ASP A 188 -16.23 -12.61 6.94
CA ASP A 188 -16.60 -11.78 5.81
C ASP A 188 -17.73 -10.81 6.22
N PRO A 189 -17.51 -9.49 6.15
CA PRO A 189 -18.56 -8.52 6.49
C PRO A 189 -19.76 -8.58 5.51
N LEU A 190 -19.60 -9.20 4.35
CA LEU A 190 -20.70 -9.39 3.40
C LEU A 190 -21.63 -10.56 3.77
N GLU A 191 -21.20 -11.47 4.63
CA GLU A 191 -22.03 -12.58 5.16
C GLU A 191 -22.90 -12.14 6.35
N ASP A 192 -22.61 -10.97 6.94
CA ASP A 192 -23.40 -10.38 8.02
C ASP A 192 -24.30 -9.27 7.46
N ALA A 193 -25.62 -9.41 7.64
CA ALA A 193 -26.61 -8.52 7.04
C ALA A 193 -26.45 -7.05 7.48
N ASP A 194 -26.12 -6.81 8.74
CA ASP A 194 -25.96 -5.46 9.29
C ASP A 194 -24.65 -4.82 8.80
N LYS A 195 -23.55 -5.56 8.84
CA LYS A 195 -22.24 -5.07 8.33
C LYS A 195 -22.32 -4.80 6.83
N LYS A 196 -22.94 -5.70 6.08
CA LYS A 196 -23.18 -5.52 4.65
C LYS A 196 -23.99 -4.27 4.37
N LYS A 197 -25.06 -4.02 5.12
CA LYS A 197 -25.90 -2.81 5.00
C LYS A 197 -25.05 -1.54 5.12
N TRP A 198 -24.22 -1.45 6.15
CA TRP A 198 -23.39 -0.27 6.38
C TRP A 198 -22.29 -0.11 5.32
N LEU A 199 -21.67 -1.21 4.92
CA LEU A 199 -20.67 -1.23 3.89
C LEU A 199 -21.22 -0.73 2.54
N PHE A 200 -22.39 -1.21 2.14
CA PHE A 200 -23.04 -0.73 0.90
C PHE A 200 -23.56 0.70 1.01
N LYS A 201 -24.02 1.13 2.18
CA LYS A 201 -24.35 2.53 2.42
C LYS A 201 -23.14 3.42 2.19
N LEU A 202 -21.99 3.10 2.80
CA LEU A 202 -20.75 3.82 2.60
C LEU A 202 -20.31 3.82 1.14
N ARG A 203 -20.30 2.64 0.49
CA ARG A 203 -19.97 2.50 -0.94
C ARG A 203 -20.81 3.45 -1.81
N ASN A 204 -22.12 3.43 -1.64
CA ASN A 204 -23.03 4.21 -2.47
C ASN A 204 -22.84 5.73 -2.30
N LEU A 205 -22.38 6.14 -1.12
CA LEU A 205 -22.07 7.54 -0.84
C LEU A 205 -20.74 7.99 -1.45
N LEU A 206 -19.73 7.12 -1.49
CA LEU A 206 -18.37 7.51 -1.83
C LEU A 206 -17.97 7.22 -3.28
N VAL A 207 -18.59 6.23 -3.92
CA VAL A 207 -18.29 5.85 -5.32
C VAL A 207 -18.47 7.00 -6.31
N PRO A 208 -19.54 7.82 -6.24
CA PRO A 208 -19.72 8.94 -7.17
C PRO A 208 -18.57 9.95 -7.15
N ASP A 209 -17.92 10.10 -5.99
CA ASP A 209 -16.81 11.05 -5.79
C ASP A 209 -15.42 10.39 -5.97
N ASN A 210 -15.35 9.14 -6.41
CA ASN A 210 -14.11 8.34 -6.48
C ASN A 210 -13.36 8.22 -5.14
N ARG A 211 -14.09 8.21 -4.02
CA ARG A 211 -13.53 8.13 -2.65
C ARG A 211 -13.66 6.74 -2.03
N PHE A 212 -14.12 5.74 -2.78
CA PHE A 212 -14.25 4.36 -2.36
C PHE A 212 -13.37 3.43 -3.18
N SER A 213 -12.63 2.57 -2.52
CA SER A 213 -11.87 1.51 -3.16
C SER A 213 -11.89 0.23 -2.32
N VAL A 214 -11.52 -0.89 -2.93
CA VAL A 214 -11.29 -2.15 -2.22
C VAL A 214 -9.86 -2.61 -2.51
N ASN A 215 -9.14 -3.03 -1.48
CA ASN A 215 -7.79 -3.58 -1.58
C ASN A 215 -7.78 -5.06 -1.19
N ALA A 216 -7.12 -5.88 -2.00
CA ALA A 216 -6.93 -7.30 -1.75
C ALA A 216 -5.45 -7.67 -1.59
N MET A 217 -5.16 -8.59 -0.67
CA MET A 217 -3.85 -9.24 -0.59
C MET A 217 -3.82 -10.44 -1.53
N ILE A 218 -2.68 -10.64 -2.18
CA ILE A 218 -2.42 -11.77 -3.06
C ILE A 218 -1.58 -12.80 -2.32
N HIS A 219 -2.03 -14.04 -2.29
CA HIS A 219 -1.38 -15.15 -1.61
C HIS A 219 -1.68 -16.48 -2.32
N LYS A 220 -1.04 -17.59 -1.95
CA LYS A 220 -1.18 -18.90 -2.62
C LYS A 220 -2.64 -19.32 -2.84
N ASN A 221 -3.51 -19.07 -1.86
CA ASN A 221 -4.93 -19.44 -1.94
C ASN A 221 -5.80 -18.37 -2.62
N ASN A 222 -5.20 -17.27 -3.06
CA ASN A 222 -5.84 -16.11 -3.70
C ASN A 222 -4.88 -15.48 -4.72
N ASP A 223 -4.32 -16.28 -5.62
CA ASP A 223 -3.20 -15.92 -6.49
C ASP A 223 -3.62 -15.37 -7.86
N SER A 224 -4.91 -15.38 -8.19
CA SER A 224 -5.44 -14.83 -9.42
C SER A 224 -6.02 -13.44 -9.24
N ARG A 225 -5.31 -12.44 -9.77
CA ARG A 225 -5.81 -11.06 -9.82
C ARG A 225 -7.11 -10.94 -10.60
N LEU A 226 -7.23 -11.74 -11.66
CA LEU A 226 -8.42 -11.76 -12.50
C LEU A 226 -9.65 -12.27 -11.74
N GLU A 227 -9.52 -13.36 -10.99
CA GLU A 227 -10.63 -13.90 -10.20
C GLU A 227 -11.00 -12.98 -9.02
N VAL A 228 -10.01 -12.42 -8.33
CA VAL A 228 -10.26 -11.40 -7.30
C VAL A 228 -11.05 -10.23 -7.89
N GLN A 229 -10.63 -9.73 -9.04
CA GLN A 229 -11.31 -8.62 -9.68
C GLN A 229 -12.74 -8.97 -10.12
N LYS A 230 -12.95 -10.12 -10.73
CA LYS A 230 -14.28 -10.60 -11.09
C LYS A 230 -15.18 -10.69 -9.86
N TRP A 231 -14.64 -11.25 -8.78
CA TRP A 231 -15.36 -11.35 -7.51
C TRP A 231 -15.74 -9.96 -6.97
N MET A 232 -14.78 -9.00 -6.97
CA MET A 232 -15.03 -7.62 -6.53
C MET A 232 -16.12 -6.93 -7.36
N ILE A 233 -16.06 -7.06 -8.69
CA ILE A 233 -17.07 -6.49 -9.58
C ILE A 233 -18.45 -7.10 -9.33
N ASN A 234 -18.52 -8.41 -9.15
CA ASN A 234 -19.79 -9.10 -8.91
C ASN A 234 -20.42 -8.73 -7.55
N ASN A 235 -19.61 -8.44 -6.54
CA ASN A 235 -20.08 -8.17 -5.19
C ASN A 235 -20.17 -6.67 -4.86
N PHE A 236 -19.23 -5.86 -5.34
CA PHE A 236 -19.20 -4.42 -5.08
C PHE A 236 -19.59 -3.56 -6.29
N GLY A 237 -19.69 -4.14 -7.48
CA GLY A 237 -19.91 -3.42 -8.73
C GLY A 237 -18.64 -2.74 -9.26
N MET A 238 -18.81 -1.77 -10.13
CA MET A 238 -17.71 -1.02 -10.76
C MET A 238 -17.09 -0.03 -9.77
N ILE A 239 -15.95 -0.39 -9.21
CA ILE A 239 -15.21 0.37 -8.20
C ILE A 239 -13.71 0.33 -8.49
N ALA A 240 -12.95 1.22 -7.86
CA ALA A 240 -11.50 1.13 -7.83
C ALA A 240 -11.06 -0.10 -7.00
N ILE A 241 -10.22 -0.93 -7.59
CA ILE A 241 -9.68 -2.13 -6.94
C ILE A 241 -8.16 -1.97 -6.86
N GLY A 242 -7.65 -2.01 -5.64
CA GLY A 242 -6.23 -1.97 -5.32
C GLY A 242 -5.68 -3.35 -5.00
N GLU A 243 -4.36 -3.47 -5.04
CA GLU A 243 -3.62 -4.62 -4.53
C GLU A 243 -2.83 -4.19 -3.30
N GLY A 244 -3.05 -4.87 -2.20
CA GLY A 244 -2.31 -4.63 -0.96
C GLY A 244 -0.88 -5.19 -0.99
N GLY A 245 -0.56 -5.94 -2.02
CA GLY A 245 0.73 -6.59 -2.22
C GLY A 245 0.62 -8.12 -2.16
N THR A 246 1.77 -8.77 -2.27
CA THR A 246 1.90 -10.21 -2.02
C THR A 246 2.23 -10.45 -0.56
N VAL A 247 1.79 -11.59 -0.04
CA VAL A 247 2.07 -11.98 1.34
C VAL A 247 3.52 -12.44 1.48
N ASP A 248 4.21 -11.90 2.48
CA ASP A 248 5.56 -12.32 2.86
C ASP A 248 5.53 -13.37 3.98
N ALA A 249 6.56 -14.20 4.04
CA ALA A 249 6.69 -15.28 5.02
C ALA A 249 7.38 -14.80 6.30
N TYR A 250 6.66 -14.06 7.14
CA TYR A 250 7.19 -13.61 8.43
C TYR A 250 7.05 -14.67 9.53
N ASP A 251 6.09 -15.58 9.42
CA ASP A 251 5.84 -16.70 10.34
C ASP A 251 5.25 -17.90 9.59
N GLU A 252 4.89 -18.95 10.32
CA GLU A 252 4.29 -20.16 9.78
C GLU A 252 2.98 -19.86 9.02
N GLY A 253 2.16 -18.94 9.52
CA GLY A 253 0.92 -18.52 8.86
C GLY A 253 1.21 -17.79 7.54
N GLY A 254 2.11 -16.80 7.55
CA GLY A 254 2.58 -16.13 6.35
C GLY A 254 3.28 -17.09 5.38
N ALA A 255 4.11 -18.00 5.89
CA ALA A 255 4.80 -19.01 5.09
C ALA A 255 3.83 -19.95 4.35
N SER A 256 2.74 -20.35 5.01
CA SER A 256 1.72 -21.21 4.37
C SER A 256 1.03 -20.53 3.18
N MET A 257 1.02 -19.21 3.15
CA MET A 257 0.33 -18.39 2.15
C MET A 257 1.26 -17.76 1.11
N SER A 258 2.57 -17.75 1.35
CA SER A 258 3.57 -17.19 0.44
C SER A 258 4.22 -18.28 -0.40
N TRP A 259 4.82 -17.89 -1.53
CA TRP A 259 5.59 -18.79 -2.37
C TRP A 259 6.96 -18.98 -1.72
N GLN A 260 7.35 -20.25 -1.48
CA GLN A 260 8.55 -20.60 -0.72
C GLN A 260 9.73 -21.02 -1.60
N SER A 261 9.46 -21.52 -2.82
CA SER A 261 10.50 -21.93 -3.75
C SER A 261 10.59 -21.01 -4.96
N GLU A 262 11.76 -21.00 -5.60
CA GLU A 262 11.95 -20.26 -6.86
C GLU A 262 10.98 -20.73 -7.94
N GLU A 263 10.72 -22.02 -8.04
CA GLU A 263 9.77 -22.59 -9.00
C GLU A 263 8.34 -22.07 -8.76
N GLU A 264 7.89 -22.03 -7.51
CA GLU A 264 6.59 -21.45 -7.15
C GLU A 264 6.51 -19.97 -7.51
N HIS A 265 7.56 -19.19 -7.23
CA HIS A 265 7.64 -17.79 -7.61
C HIS A 265 7.58 -17.59 -9.13
N ILE A 266 8.32 -18.39 -9.89
CA ILE A 266 8.30 -18.34 -11.35
C ILE A 266 6.90 -18.70 -11.88
N GLY A 267 6.29 -19.76 -11.34
CA GLY A 267 4.94 -20.19 -11.70
C GLY A 267 3.92 -19.06 -11.48
N TYR A 268 3.95 -18.45 -10.30
CA TYR A 268 3.09 -17.33 -9.96
C TYR A 268 3.33 -16.11 -10.87
N ARG A 269 4.59 -15.72 -11.11
CA ARG A 269 4.91 -14.57 -11.98
C ARG A 269 4.42 -14.79 -13.41
N ARG A 270 4.57 -16.02 -13.95
CA ARG A 270 4.06 -16.38 -15.27
C ARG A 270 2.53 -16.29 -15.33
N LYS A 271 1.82 -16.78 -14.30
CA LYS A 271 0.37 -16.66 -14.19
C LYS A 271 -0.06 -15.19 -14.16
N ALA A 272 0.53 -14.41 -13.26
CA ALA A 272 0.24 -12.98 -13.12
C ALA A 272 0.49 -12.21 -14.44
N PHE A 273 1.58 -12.50 -15.13
CA PHE A 273 1.88 -11.89 -16.43
C PHE A 273 0.81 -12.21 -17.47
N ARG A 274 0.41 -13.48 -17.58
CA ARG A 274 -0.66 -13.89 -18.52
C ARG A 274 -1.98 -13.17 -18.23
N GLU A 275 -2.35 -13.04 -16.96
CA GLU A 275 -3.54 -12.32 -16.56
C GLU A 275 -3.46 -10.82 -16.92
N ILE A 276 -2.29 -10.18 -16.71
CA ILE A 276 -2.05 -8.77 -17.06
C ILE A 276 -2.16 -8.56 -18.58
N MET A 277 -1.63 -9.48 -19.38
CA MET A 277 -1.66 -9.38 -20.84
C MET A 277 -3.03 -9.73 -21.44
N ASN A 278 -3.91 -10.37 -20.69
CA ASN A 278 -5.25 -10.73 -21.12
C ASN A 278 -6.24 -9.56 -20.95
N ARG A 279 -6.48 -8.79 -22.01
CA ARG A 279 -7.28 -7.56 -22.01
C ARG A 279 -8.79 -7.73 -21.80
N LYS A 280 -9.30 -8.87 -21.39
CA LYS A 280 -10.75 -9.09 -21.14
C LYS A 280 -11.26 -8.45 -19.85
N ILE A 281 -10.76 -7.24 -19.51
CA ILE A 281 -10.97 -6.59 -18.21
C ILE A 281 -11.28 -5.11 -18.42
N ASN A 282 -12.12 -4.55 -17.55
CA ASN A 282 -12.56 -3.16 -17.67
C ASN A 282 -11.46 -2.14 -17.30
N GLN A 283 -11.72 -0.87 -17.63
CA GLN A 283 -10.77 0.23 -17.47
C GLN A 283 -10.33 0.54 -16.01
N PHE A 284 -11.09 0.10 -15.00
CA PHE A 284 -10.77 0.33 -13.59
C PHE A 284 -9.98 -0.81 -12.95
N SER A 285 -9.53 -1.73 -13.76
CA SER A 285 -8.82 -2.92 -13.34
C SER A 285 -7.41 -2.61 -12.87
N ILE A 286 -6.99 -3.21 -11.75
CA ILE A 286 -5.60 -3.25 -11.34
C ILE A 286 -4.70 -3.87 -12.43
N LEU A 287 -5.24 -4.81 -13.22
CA LEU A 287 -4.53 -5.45 -14.32
C LEU A 287 -4.26 -4.46 -15.45
N ASN A 288 -5.25 -3.63 -15.79
CA ASN A 288 -5.04 -2.57 -16.77
C ASN A 288 -4.00 -1.55 -16.31
N GLN A 289 -4.04 -1.14 -15.05
CA GLN A 289 -3.02 -0.24 -14.48
C GLN A 289 -1.61 -0.84 -14.58
N LYS A 290 -1.45 -2.13 -14.27
CA LYS A 290 -0.16 -2.82 -14.41
C LYS A 290 0.30 -2.92 -15.87
N LEU A 291 -0.63 -3.19 -16.79
CA LEU A 291 -0.34 -3.20 -18.22
C LEU A 291 0.06 -1.81 -18.74
N GLU A 292 -0.68 -0.78 -18.35
CA GLU A 292 -0.36 0.61 -18.71
C GLU A 292 1.01 1.02 -18.17
N HIS A 293 1.33 0.69 -16.91
CA HIS A 293 2.64 0.94 -16.33
C HIS A 293 3.75 0.20 -17.11
N PHE A 294 3.53 -1.04 -17.48
CA PHE A 294 4.48 -1.81 -18.26
C PHE A 294 4.71 -1.18 -19.64
N ILE A 295 3.65 -0.88 -20.37
CA ILE A 295 3.73 -0.23 -21.69
C ILE A 295 4.39 1.14 -21.61
N THR A 296 4.04 1.94 -20.61
CA THR A 296 4.64 3.26 -20.40
C THR A 296 6.13 3.14 -20.10
N SER A 297 6.53 2.15 -19.29
CA SER A 297 7.95 1.93 -19.00
C SER A 297 8.76 1.56 -20.25
N LEU A 298 8.16 0.83 -21.18
CA LEU A 298 8.79 0.49 -22.47
C LEU A 298 8.90 1.73 -23.39
N LYS A 299 7.85 2.54 -23.46
CA LYS A 299 7.83 3.76 -24.27
C LYS A 299 8.80 4.84 -23.78
N GLU A 300 8.89 5.00 -22.47
CA GLU A 300 9.79 5.96 -21.83
C GLU A 300 11.19 5.40 -21.61
N GLN A 301 11.44 4.12 -21.94
CA GLN A 301 12.66 3.37 -21.57
C GLN A 301 13.00 3.54 -20.08
N ARG A 302 11.97 3.63 -19.26
CA ARG A 302 12.10 3.76 -17.83
C ARG A 302 12.34 2.37 -17.24
N PRO A 303 13.45 2.11 -16.55
CA PRO A 303 13.65 0.86 -15.85
C PRO A 303 12.42 0.54 -15.00
N SER A 304 11.87 -0.67 -15.15
CA SER A 304 10.57 -1.07 -14.54
C SER A 304 10.55 -0.90 -13.01
N SER A 305 11.69 -0.91 -12.44
CA SER A 305 11.93 -0.77 -11.02
C SER A 305 12.04 0.65 -10.59
N SER A 306 11.78 1.59 -11.48
CA SER A 306 11.93 3.01 -11.26
C SER A 306 12.99 3.32 -10.19
N LEU A 307 13.86 4.13 -10.41
CA LEU A 307 14.98 4.58 -9.64
C LEU A 307 14.68 4.96 -8.17
N GLY A 308 13.48 4.59 -7.65
CA GLY A 308 13.06 4.71 -6.27
C GLY A 308 13.02 3.35 -5.56
N GLN A 309 13.01 3.38 -4.25
CA GLN A 309 12.73 2.20 -3.45
C GLN A 309 11.32 1.68 -3.76
N LYS A 310 11.10 0.37 -3.63
CA LYS A 310 9.76 -0.22 -3.78
C LYS A 310 8.77 0.31 -2.76
N CYS A 311 9.26 0.65 -1.58
CA CYS A 311 8.46 1.23 -0.51
C CYS A 311 8.40 2.75 -0.62
N SER A 312 7.19 3.31 -0.59
CA SER A 312 6.99 4.76 -0.64
C SER A 312 7.51 5.51 0.59
N MET A 313 7.93 4.80 1.63
CA MET A 313 8.48 5.41 2.85
C MET A 313 9.88 6.01 2.65
N ASP A 314 10.59 5.61 1.60
CA ASP A 314 11.87 6.23 1.23
C ASP A 314 11.69 7.56 0.48
N ARG A 315 10.48 7.95 0.19
CA ARG A 315 10.21 9.21 -0.50
C ARG A 315 10.35 10.39 0.45
N PRO A 316 10.98 11.49 0.01
CA PRO A 316 11.17 12.67 0.85
C PRO A 316 9.86 13.40 1.20
N ASP A 317 8.78 13.15 0.45
CA ASP A 317 7.47 13.77 0.62
C ASP A 317 6.48 12.97 1.47
N ASN A 318 6.91 11.82 2.01
CA ASN A 318 6.11 10.94 2.87
C ASN A 318 6.70 10.87 4.28
N MET A 319 5.83 10.75 5.29
CA MET A 319 6.23 10.51 6.68
C MET A 319 5.22 9.58 7.36
N SER A 320 5.70 8.69 8.22
CA SER A 320 4.87 7.90 9.13
C SER A 320 5.20 8.29 10.56
N VAL A 321 4.17 8.58 11.35
CA VAL A 321 4.32 9.04 12.74
C VAL A 321 3.31 8.35 13.65
N ASP A 322 3.68 8.17 14.92
CA ASP A 322 2.72 7.87 15.98
C ASP A 322 2.23 9.15 16.68
N LEU A 323 1.35 9.00 17.66
CA LEU A 323 0.76 10.15 18.36
C LEU A 323 1.71 10.85 19.34
N ASN A 324 2.85 10.25 19.66
CA ASN A 324 3.92 10.91 20.41
C ASN A 324 4.79 11.81 19.49
N GLY A 325 4.76 11.55 18.21
CA GLY A 325 5.58 12.24 17.21
C GLY A 325 6.85 11.48 16.83
N ASN A 326 6.97 10.20 17.20
CA ASN A 326 8.04 9.36 16.70
C ASN A 326 7.85 9.11 15.21
N VAL A 327 8.90 9.35 14.44
CA VAL A 327 8.91 9.05 13.01
C VAL A 327 9.40 7.62 12.80
N THR A 328 8.61 6.81 12.11
CA THR A 328 8.91 5.40 11.89
C THR A 328 9.22 5.08 10.43
N THR A 329 9.95 3.97 10.21
CA THR A 329 10.28 3.48 8.87
C THR A 329 9.04 3.03 8.09
N CYS A 330 8.00 2.61 8.79
CA CYS A 330 6.75 2.13 8.19
C CYS A 330 5.58 2.33 9.17
N GLN A 331 4.40 2.58 8.66
CA GLN A 331 3.17 2.66 9.46
C GLN A 331 2.78 1.33 10.13
N ASN A 332 3.37 0.20 9.71
CA ASN A 332 3.06 -1.14 10.24
C ASN A 332 3.92 -1.54 11.44
N VAL A 333 4.85 -0.70 11.85
CA VAL A 333 5.77 -0.96 12.97
C VAL A 333 5.56 0.05 14.08
N THR A 334 6.13 -0.19 15.26
CA THR A 334 6.12 0.74 16.38
C THR A 334 7.47 1.40 16.55
N ALA A 335 7.52 2.52 17.28
CA ALA A 335 8.78 3.19 17.62
C ALA A 335 9.67 2.34 18.55
N SER A 336 9.07 1.44 19.34
CA SER A 336 9.78 0.52 20.23
C SER A 336 10.22 -0.77 19.55
N SER A 337 9.69 -1.08 18.36
CA SER A 337 10.03 -2.32 17.65
C SER A 337 11.38 -2.23 16.94
N HIS A 338 12.03 -3.39 16.79
CA HIS A 338 13.31 -3.53 16.12
C HIS A 338 13.18 -4.58 15.00
N ASN A 339 13.97 -4.41 13.94
CA ASN A 339 14.08 -5.43 12.91
C ASN A 339 14.89 -6.64 13.44
N PRO A 340 14.96 -7.77 12.70
CA PRO A 340 15.76 -8.92 13.09
C PRO A 340 17.24 -8.64 13.36
N ASP A 341 17.79 -7.59 12.76
CA ASP A 341 19.19 -7.16 12.95
C ASP A 341 19.36 -6.23 14.17
N GLY A 342 18.29 -6.02 14.95
CA GLY A 342 18.31 -5.20 16.16
C GLY A 342 18.25 -3.68 15.91
N MET A 343 17.99 -3.23 14.66
CA MET A 343 17.82 -1.80 14.37
C MET A 343 16.42 -1.33 14.73
N SER A 344 16.33 -0.19 15.40
CA SER A 344 15.06 0.46 15.72
C SER A 344 14.30 0.86 14.46
N HIS A 345 13.00 0.67 14.47
CA HIS A 345 12.12 1.23 13.45
C HIS A 345 11.82 2.72 13.64
N SER A 346 12.16 3.30 14.79
CA SER A 346 12.15 4.75 14.99
C SER A 346 13.38 5.37 14.31
N ILE A 347 13.13 6.28 13.38
CA ILE A 347 14.18 6.97 12.59
C ILE A 347 14.33 8.45 12.98
N GLY A 348 13.63 8.90 14.02
CA GLY A 348 13.70 10.24 14.54
C GLY A 348 12.37 10.68 15.15
N HIS A 349 12.25 11.98 15.40
CA HIS A 349 11.10 12.58 16.07
C HIS A 349 10.68 13.88 15.38
N MET A 350 9.38 14.23 15.44
CA MET A 350 8.85 15.43 14.80
C MET A 350 9.41 16.74 15.38
N ASP A 351 9.92 16.73 16.60
CA ASP A 351 10.56 17.89 17.21
C ASP A 351 11.95 18.18 16.64
N ASP A 352 12.57 17.20 15.97
CA ASP A 352 13.87 17.33 15.31
C ASP A 352 13.88 16.57 13.96
N LEU A 353 13.17 17.13 13.00
CA LEU A 353 13.05 16.51 11.66
C LEU A 353 14.35 16.54 10.85
N GLU A 354 15.31 17.41 11.22
CA GLU A 354 16.60 17.46 10.54
C GLU A 354 17.44 16.21 10.84
N SER A 355 17.26 15.61 12.02
CA SER A 355 17.91 14.36 12.40
C SER A 355 17.26 13.11 11.81
N VAL A 356 16.04 13.23 11.25
CA VAL A 356 15.32 12.08 10.68
C VAL A 356 16.04 11.53 9.45
N ASN A 357 16.60 10.35 9.60
CA ASN A 357 17.31 9.67 8.52
C ASN A 357 16.38 8.71 7.77
N ILE A 358 15.88 9.14 6.60
CA ILE A 358 15.07 8.29 5.72
C ILE A 358 15.88 7.38 4.79
N LYS A 359 17.20 7.42 4.87
CA LYS A 359 18.04 6.54 4.05
C LYS A 359 17.97 5.14 4.62
N THR A 360 17.41 4.23 3.87
CA THR A 360 17.39 2.79 4.21
C THR A 360 18.76 2.11 4.01
N GLY A 361 19.79 2.87 3.68
CA GLY A 361 21.16 2.37 3.53
C GLY A 361 21.40 1.58 2.25
N THR A 362 20.42 0.88 1.73
CA THR A 362 20.56 0.04 0.53
C THR A 362 19.40 0.24 -0.42
N HIS A 363 19.73 0.55 -1.67
CA HIS A 363 18.76 0.50 -2.75
C HIS A 363 18.53 -0.96 -3.15
N TRP A 364 17.31 -1.32 -3.58
CA TRP A 364 17.01 -2.70 -3.99
C TRP A 364 17.89 -3.18 -5.15
N SER A 365 18.34 -2.27 -6.04
CA SER A 365 19.25 -2.60 -7.15
C SER A 365 20.66 -2.96 -6.70
N ASP A 366 21.01 -2.66 -5.46
CA ASP A 366 22.32 -2.96 -4.89
C ASP A 366 22.32 -4.33 -4.15
N ARG A 367 21.19 -5.02 -4.14
CA ARG A 367 21.05 -6.34 -3.54
C ARG A 367 21.39 -7.42 -4.55
N GLU A 368 22.18 -8.40 -4.13
CA GLU A 368 22.57 -9.54 -4.99
C GLU A 368 21.37 -10.36 -5.46
N GLU A 369 20.29 -10.42 -4.65
CA GLU A 369 19.05 -11.14 -4.96
C GLU A 369 18.15 -10.40 -5.96
N CYS A 370 18.45 -9.16 -6.29
CA CYS A 370 17.68 -8.35 -7.23
C CYS A 370 18.51 -8.07 -8.49
N PRO A 371 18.54 -9.02 -9.44
CA PRO A 371 19.33 -8.90 -10.66
C PRO A 371 18.82 -7.81 -11.61
#